data_9b18bdf86febb3459cbe87c87338432b
#
_entry.id   9b18bdf86febb3459cbe87c87338432b
#
_cell.length_a   1.000
_cell.length_b   1.000
_cell.length_c   1.000
_cell.angle_alpha   90.00
_cell.angle_beta   90.00
_cell.angle_gamma   90.00
#
_symmetry.space_group_name_H-M   'P 1'
#
loop_
_entity.id
_entity.type
_entity.pdbx_description
1 polymer ?
#
loop_
_entity_poly.entity_id
_entity_poly.type
_entity_poly.pdbx_seq_one_letter_code
_entity_poly.pdbx_strand_id
1 'polypeptide(L)'
;MEAAAEVFPNTDWQRCVVHFYRNVFSHVPNGKVAEVARMLKAIHAQESRRTAQAKATEVVARLKEMKLRTAAELVEQKVSETMTYYAYPSTHWRQLRTNNPLERIIREIRRRTRVVGAFPDGHSALMLVAARLRHIASTKWGKRRYLVMDPLLNPEKQEVAA
;
A
#
# COMPACT_ATOMS: atom_id res chain seq x y z
N MET A 1 -8.91 10.48 3.79
CA MET A 1 -9.85 9.33 3.72
C MET A 1 -11.24 9.75 3.27
N GLU A 2 -11.71 10.91 3.69
CA GLU A 2 -13.06 11.44 3.36
C GLU A 2 -13.36 11.44 1.86
N ALA A 3 -12.53 12.06 1.03
CA ALA A 3 -12.74 12.11 -0.43
C ALA A 3 -12.80 10.73 -1.13
N ALA A 4 -12.11 9.71 -0.59
CA ALA A 4 -12.19 8.37 -1.16
C ALA A 4 -13.51 7.68 -0.79
N ALA A 5 -14.02 7.91 0.43
CA ALA A 5 -15.29 7.39 0.87
C ALA A 5 -16.49 8.03 0.14
N GLU A 6 -16.38 9.33 -0.21
CA GLU A 6 -17.40 10.02 -1.02
C GLU A 6 -17.53 9.46 -2.44
N VAL A 7 -16.38 9.19 -3.08
CA VAL A 7 -16.35 8.70 -4.47
C VAL A 7 -16.53 7.19 -4.57
N PHE A 8 -16.04 6.45 -3.57
CA PHE A 8 -16.05 4.99 -3.53
C PHE A 8 -16.56 4.47 -2.17
N PRO A 9 -17.85 4.61 -1.86
CA PRO A 9 -18.40 4.29 -0.53
C PRO A 9 -18.28 2.82 -0.12
N ASN A 10 -18.17 1.91 -1.09
CA ASN A 10 -18.10 0.46 -0.87
C ASN A 10 -16.65 -0.09 -0.94
N THR A 11 -15.64 0.76 -0.79
CA THR A 11 -14.24 0.31 -0.85
C THR A 11 -13.64 0.12 0.54
N ASP A 12 -12.91 -0.99 0.69
CA ASP A 12 -12.13 -1.24 1.89
C ASP A 12 -10.85 -0.41 1.91
N TRP A 13 -10.54 0.12 3.09
CA TRP A 13 -9.28 0.83 3.29
C TRP A 13 -8.10 -0.13 3.43
N GLN A 14 -7.11 0.04 2.58
CA GLN A 14 -5.81 -0.65 2.68
C GLN A 14 -4.68 0.36 2.85
N ARG A 15 -4.02 0.32 3.99
CA ARG A 15 -2.80 1.12 4.22
C ARG A 15 -1.62 0.49 3.47
N CYS A 16 -0.84 1.32 2.77
CA CYS A 16 0.36 0.85 2.09
C CYS A 16 1.39 0.31 3.09
N VAL A 17 1.77 -0.96 2.95
CA VAL A 17 2.74 -1.65 3.82
C VAL A 17 4.09 -0.94 3.84
N VAL A 18 4.56 -0.42 2.70
CA VAL A 18 5.86 0.27 2.60
C VAL A 18 5.85 1.58 3.40
N HIS A 19 4.77 2.37 3.31
CA HIS A 19 4.64 3.60 4.09
C HIS A 19 4.46 3.31 5.57
N PHE A 20 3.73 2.26 5.92
CA PHE A 20 3.63 1.80 7.30
C PHE A 20 5.01 1.47 7.88
N TYR A 21 5.84 0.71 7.16
CA TYR A 21 7.21 0.40 7.61
C TYR A 21 8.05 1.67 7.79
N ARG A 22 8.00 2.61 6.86
CA ARG A 22 8.72 3.88 6.97
C ARG A 22 8.31 4.67 8.20
N ASN A 23 7.00 4.69 8.50
CA ASN A 23 6.51 5.34 9.72
C ASN A 23 7.02 4.65 11.00
N VAL A 24 7.09 3.31 11.02
CA VAL A 24 7.67 2.61 12.17
C VAL A 24 9.16 2.92 12.29
N PHE A 25 9.91 2.91 11.17
CA PHE A 25 11.36 3.18 11.20
C PHE A 25 11.70 4.59 11.67
N SER A 26 10.84 5.59 11.47
CA SER A 26 11.08 6.95 12.00
C SER A 26 11.13 7.02 13.53
N HIS A 27 10.65 5.96 14.22
CA HIS A 27 10.69 5.82 15.67
C HIS A 27 11.72 4.79 16.15
N VAL A 28 12.62 4.35 15.26
CA VAL A 28 13.63 3.31 15.55
C VAL A 28 15.03 3.88 15.33
N PRO A 29 15.96 3.73 16.29
CA PRO A 29 17.36 4.11 16.09
C PRO A 29 17.98 3.38 14.90
N ASN A 30 18.84 4.08 14.14
CA ASN A 30 19.42 3.56 12.89
C ASN A 30 20.04 2.16 13.01
N GLY A 31 20.76 1.89 14.11
CA GLY A 31 21.38 0.59 14.35
C GLY A 31 20.40 -0.58 14.53
N LYS A 32 19.12 -0.31 14.85
CA LYS A 32 18.08 -1.34 15.06
C LYS A 32 17.12 -1.48 13.87
N VAL A 33 17.17 -0.58 12.89
CA VAL A 33 16.24 -0.57 11.75
C VAL A 33 16.25 -1.89 10.98
N ALA A 34 17.40 -2.47 10.75
CA ALA A 34 17.52 -3.74 10.01
C ALA A 34 16.82 -4.92 10.74
N GLU A 35 16.94 -4.99 12.06
CA GLU A 35 16.26 -6.00 12.88
C GLU A 35 14.75 -5.79 12.87
N VAL A 36 14.28 -4.56 13.11
CA VAL A 36 12.86 -4.22 13.07
C VAL A 36 12.26 -4.47 11.68
N ALA A 37 13.00 -4.17 10.61
CA ALA A 37 12.56 -4.43 9.24
C ALA A 37 12.31 -5.93 8.98
N ARG A 38 13.17 -6.82 9.51
CA ARG A 38 12.95 -8.27 9.41
C ARG A 38 11.68 -8.70 10.15
N MET A 39 11.46 -8.18 11.36
CA MET A 39 10.25 -8.48 12.13
C MET A 39 8.98 -8.01 11.44
N LEU A 40 8.95 -6.78 10.94
CA LEU A 40 7.78 -6.27 10.21
C LEU A 40 7.50 -7.04 8.91
N LYS A 41 8.54 -7.42 8.17
CA LYS A 41 8.39 -8.26 6.98
C LYS A 41 7.81 -9.63 7.33
N ALA A 42 8.18 -10.22 8.46
CA ALA A 42 7.64 -11.50 8.92
C ALA A 42 6.12 -11.46 9.16
N ILE A 43 5.56 -10.31 9.58
CA ILE A 43 4.12 -10.13 9.72
C ILE A 43 3.41 -10.30 8.36
N HIS A 44 3.92 -9.66 7.31
CA HIS A 44 3.29 -9.66 5.98
C HIS A 44 3.76 -10.81 5.07
N ALA A 45 4.57 -11.73 5.60
CA ALA A 45 4.96 -12.98 4.95
C ALA A 45 4.06 -14.15 5.35
N GLN A 46 3.07 -13.93 6.22
CA GLN A 46 2.16 -14.97 6.68
C GLN A 46 1.13 -15.35 5.62
N GLU A 47 0.63 -16.57 5.70
CA GLU A 47 -0.32 -17.15 4.74
C GLU A 47 -1.77 -16.71 4.96
N SER A 48 -2.09 -16.19 6.14
CA SER A 48 -3.45 -15.76 6.48
C SER A 48 -3.45 -14.50 7.36
N ARG A 49 -4.59 -13.80 7.36
CA ARG A 49 -4.80 -12.66 8.24
C ARG A 49 -4.64 -13.03 9.72
N ARG A 50 -5.13 -14.21 10.11
CA ARG A 50 -5.05 -14.71 11.49
C ARG A 50 -3.61 -14.91 11.94
N THR A 51 -2.79 -15.59 11.13
CA THR A 51 -1.38 -15.82 11.46
C THR A 51 -0.58 -14.52 11.41
N ALA A 52 -0.91 -13.60 10.51
CA ALA A 52 -0.31 -12.27 10.45
C ALA A 52 -0.61 -11.43 11.71
N GLN A 53 -1.84 -11.49 12.23
CA GLN A 53 -2.21 -10.82 13.48
C GLN A 53 -1.48 -11.42 14.69
N ALA A 54 -1.42 -12.75 14.80
CA ALA A 54 -0.65 -13.41 15.85
C ALA A 54 0.83 -12.99 15.79
N LYS A 55 1.42 -12.99 14.60
CA LYS A 55 2.80 -12.53 14.40
C LYS A 55 2.99 -11.07 14.74
N ALA A 56 2.02 -10.21 14.48
CA ALA A 56 2.08 -8.81 14.86
C ALA A 56 2.12 -8.65 16.39
N THR A 57 1.35 -9.43 17.14
CA THR A 57 1.37 -9.43 18.61
C THR A 57 2.75 -9.81 19.16
N GLU A 58 3.38 -10.85 18.59
CA GLU A 58 4.75 -11.24 18.96
C GLU A 58 5.75 -10.12 18.68
N VAL A 59 5.63 -9.47 17.51
CA VAL A 59 6.51 -8.36 17.12
C VAL A 59 6.33 -7.17 18.06
N VAL A 60 5.10 -6.84 18.46
CA VAL A 60 4.82 -5.77 19.44
C VAL A 60 5.49 -6.08 20.79
N ALA A 61 5.36 -7.31 21.28
CA ALA A 61 6.03 -7.73 22.53
C ALA A 61 7.56 -7.56 22.42
N ARG A 62 8.14 -8.02 21.31
CA ARG A 62 9.58 -7.90 21.06
C ARG A 62 10.04 -6.44 20.97
N LEU A 63 9.29 -5.55 20.33
CA LEU A 63 9.59 -4.13 20.28
C LEU A 63 9.55 -3.49 21.67
N LYS A 64 8.61 -3.89 22.55
CA LYS A 64 8.51 -3.45 23.94
C LYS A 64 9.76 -3.89 24.75
N GLU A 65 10.21 -5.13 24.59
CA GLU A 65 11.46 -5.65 25.19
C GLU A 65 12.70 -4.87 24.73
N MET A 66 12.75 -4.49 23.45
CA MET A 66 13.83 -3.67 22.87
C MET A 66 13.76 -2.20 23.31
N LYS A 67 12.81 -1.82 24.17
CA LYS A 67 12.54 -0.45 24.65
C LYS A 67 12.13 0.51 23.54
N LEU A 68 11.53 0.01 22.46
CA LEU A 68 11.02 0.78 21.32
C LEU A 68 9.51 1.01 21.47
N ARG A 69 9.08 1.68 22.54
CA ARG A 69 7.66 1.82 22.92
C ARG A 69 6.83 2.48 21.84
N THR A 70 7.26 3.63 21.31
CA THR A 70 6.51 4.36 20.26
C THR A 70 6.34 3.53 18.99
N ALA A 71 7.38 2.79 18.58
CA ALA A 71 7.29 1.87 17.44
C ALA A 71 6.31 0.72 17.71
N ALA A 72 6.33 0.16 18.95
CA ALA A 72 5.40 -0.89 19.37
C ALA A 72 3.95 -0.42 19.35
N GLU A 73 3.65 0.75 19.91
CA GLU A 73 2.31 1.37 19.91
C GLU A 73 1.80 1.63 18.48
N LEU A 74 2.67 2.14 17.60
CA LEU A 74 2.32 2.35 16.20
C LEU A 74 1.96 1.04 15.50
N VAL A 75 2.73 -0.03 15.74
CA VAL A 75 2.42 -1.36 15.18
C VAL A 75 1.11 -1.88 15.74
N GLU A 76 0.92 -1.84 17.06
CA GLU A 76 -0.28 -2.33 17.75
C GLU A 76 -1.56 -1.66 17.23
N GLN A 77 -1.54 -0.34 17.03
CA GLN A 77 -2.71 0.44 16.61
C GLN A 77 -2.98 0.36 15.10
N LYS A 78 -1.95 0.25 14.27
CA LYS A 78 -2.08 0.50 12.83
C LYS A 78 -1.79 -0.70 11.92
N VAL A 79 -1.28 -1.80 12.44
CA VAL A 79 -0.93 -2.96 11.62
C VAL A 79 -2.16 -3.59 10.95
N SER A 80 -3.31 -3.60 11.61
CA SER A 80 -4.57 -4.15 11.07
C SER A 80 -5.01 -3.46 9.78
N GLU A 81 -4.77 -2.14 9.66
CA GLU A 81 -5.05 -1.34 8.46
C GLU A 81 -4.22 -1.79 7.25
N THR A 82 -3.13 -2.52 7.46
CA THR A 82 -2.24 -3.04 6.42
C THR A 82 -2.60 -4.44 5.94
N MET A 83 -3.64 -5.06 6.52
CA MET A 83 -4.00 -6.47 6.32
C MET A 83 -5.27 -6.68 5.52
N THR A 84 -5.89 -5.63 4.98
CA THR A 84 -7.13 -5.72 4.20
C THR A 84 -6.95 -6.57 2.95
N TYR A 85 -5.75 -6.57 2.35
CA TYR A 85 -5.46 -7.36 1.16
C TYR A 85 -5.64 -8.88 1.34
N TYR A 86 -5.62 -9.40 2.57
CA TYR A 86 -5.87 -10.82 2.85
C TYR A 86 -7.31 -11.27 2.53
N ALA A 87 -8.25 -10.34 2.40
CA ALA A 87 -9.61 -10.65 1.96
C ALA A 87 -9.72 -10.95 0.45
N TYR A 88 -8.63 -10.76 -0.30
CA TYR A 88 -8.59 -10.92 -1.74
C TYR A 88 -7.73 -12.13 -2.14
N PRO A 89 -7.85 -12.65 -3.37
CA PRO A 89 -7.04 -13.75 -3.86
C PRO A 89 -5.53 -13.50 -3.68
N SER A 90 -4.79 -14.50 -3.25
CA SER A 90 -3.36 -14.40 -2.95
C SER A 90 -2.51 -13.93 -4.14
N THR A 91 -2.95 -14.22 -5.36
CA THR A 91 -2.35 -13.74 -6.60
C THR A 91 -2.28 -12.21 -6.70
N HIS A 92 -3.17 -11.50 -5.97
CA HIS A 92 -3.26 -10.03 -5.97
C HIS A 92 -2.56 -9.37 -4.78
N TRP A 93 -2.18 -10.11 -3.75
CA TRP A 93 -1.62 -9.54 -2.51
C TRP A 93 -0.44 -8.62 -2.75
N ARG A 94 0.46 -9.00 -3.67
CA ARG A 94 1.63 -8.20 -4.01
C ARG A 94 1.25 -6.82 -4.57
N GLN A 95 0.19 -6.76 -5.35
CA GLN A 95 -0.31 -5.54 -5.97
C GLN A 95 -1.09 -4.68 -4.98
N LEU A 96 -1.94 -5.31 -4.15
CA LEU A 96 -2.86 -4.62 -3.25
C LEU A 96 -2.17 -4.03 -2.01
N ARG A 97 -1.15 -4.71 -1.46
CA ARG A 97 -0.46 -4.26 -0.24
C ARG A 97 0.41 -3.01 -0.39
N THR A 98 0.63 -2.53 -1.63
CA THR A 98 1.44 -1.34 -1.90
C THR A 98 0.77 -0.43 -2.92
N ASN A 99 1.07 0.87 -2.85
CA ASN A 99 0.56 1.87 -3.80
C ASN A 99 1.58 2.25 -4.89
N ASN A 100 2.51 1.37 -5.22
CA ASN A 100 3.57 1.61 -6.21
C ASN A 100 3.06 2.16 -7.57
N PRO A 101 1.94 1.66 -8.14
CA PRO A 101 1.43 2.22 -9.41
C PRO A 101 1.01 3.68 -9.27
N LEU A 102 0.31 4.03 -8.18
CA LEU A 102 -0.11 5.40 -7.91
C LEU A 102 1.11 6.32 -7.72
N GLU A 103 2.12 5.88 -6.96
CA GLU A 103 3.35 6.65 -6.78
C GLU A 103 4.09 6.89 -8.11
N ARG A 104 4.09 5.90 -9.00
CA ARG A 104 4.67 6.02 -10.33
C ARG A 104 3.92 7.07 -11.16
N ILE A 105 2.58 7.06 -11.14
CA ILE A 105 1.73 8.05 -11.82
C ILE A 105 2.02 9.45 -11.26
N ILE A 106 2.01 9.61 -9.93
CA ILE A 106 2.29 10.88 -9.26
C ILE A 106 3.69 11.40 -9.63
N ARG A 107 4.68 10.52 -9.70
CA ARG A 107 6.06 10.90 -10.12
C ARG A 107 6.09 11.42 -11.54
N GLU A 108 5.36 10.79 -12.47
CA GLU A 108 5.27 11.25 -13.86
C GLU A 108 4.55 12.59 -13.97
N ILE A 109 3.48 12.80 -13.20
CA ILE A 109 2.79 14.10 -13.12
C ILE A 109 3.77 15.16 -12.60
N ARG A 110 4.41 14.92 -11.44
CA ARG A 110 5.36 15.87 -10.84
C ARG A 110 6.53 16.21 -11.77
N ARG A 111 7.03 15.24 -12.53
CA ARG A 111 8.10 15.47 -13.49
C ARG A 111 7.69 16.48 -14.55
N ARG A 112 6.44 16.47 -15.00
CA ARG A 112 5.92 17.40 -16.01
C ARG A 112 5.53 18.75 -15.42
N THR A 113 4.87 18.77 -14.27
CA THR A 113 4.46 20.01 -13.62
C THR A 113 5.66 20.87 -13.19
N ARG A 114 6.76 20.24 -12.74
CA ARG A 114 8.00 20.96 -12.38
C ARG A 114 8.65 21.69 -13.56
N VAL A 115 8.51 21.20 -14.79
CA VAL A 115 9.07 21.86 -16.00
C VAL A 115 8.30 23.14 -16.33
N VAL A 116 6.99 23.18 -16.04
CA VAL A 116 6.14 24.36 -16.27
C VAL A 116 6.45 25.45 -15.24
N GLY A 117 6.87 25.08 -14.03
CA GLY A 117 7.17 26.00 -12.94
C GLY A 117 5.91 26.52 -12.24
N ALA A 118 5.26 27.54 -12.81
CA ALA A 118 4.03 28.13 -12.29
C ALA A 118 2.88 27.97 -13.28
N PHE A 119 1.67 27.73 -12.75
CA PHE A 119 0.44 27.68 -13.53
C PHE A 119 -0.36 28.98 -13.30
N PRO A 120 -0.98 29.55 -14.36
CA PRO A 120 -1.79 30.75 -14.21
C PRO A 120 -3.03 30.50 -13.33
N ASP A 121 -3.56 29.28 -13.37
CA ASP A 121 -4.75 28.87 -12.62
C ASP A 121 -4.80 27.33 -12.40
N GLY A 122 -5.74 26.90 -11.56
CA GLY A 122 -5.96 25.48 -11.27
C GLY A 122 -6.47 24.67 -12.47
N HIS A 123 -7.20 25.32 -13.40
CA HIS A 123 -7.71 24.66 -14.60
C HIS A 123 -6.56 24.27 -15.55
N SER A 124 -5.61 25.16 -15.77
CA SER A 124 -4.41 24.90 -16.57
C SER A 124 -3.58 23.75 -16.00
N ALA A 125 -3.45 23.69 -14.66
CA ALA A 125 -2.77 22.58 -13.99
C ALA A 125 -3.53 21.25 -14.21
N LEU A 126 -4.86 21.27 -14.05
CA LEU A 126 -5.72 20.10 -14.26
C LEU A 126 -5.64 19.59 -15.71
N MET A 127 -5.65 20.48 -16.69
CA MET A 127 -5.54 20.13 -18.11
C MET A 127 -4.22 19.41 -18.42
N LEU A 128 -3.10 19.87 -17.85
CA LEU A 128 -1.80 19.21 -18.01
C LEU A 128 -1.82 17.81 -17.38
N VAL A 129 -2.38 17.68 -16.17
CA VAL A 129 -2.51 16.39 -15.47
C VAL A 129 -3.38 15.43 -16.28
N ALA A 130 -4.54 15.89 -16.76
CA ALA A 130 -5.46 15.09 -17.57
C ALA A 130 -4.83 14.61 -18.88
N ALA A 131 -4.12 15.51 -19.60
CA ALA A 131 -3.38 15.16 -20.81
C ALA A 131 -2.30 14.12 -20.53
N ARG A 132 -1.58 14.23 -19.40
CA ARG A 132 -0.55 13.27 -19.00
C ARG A 132 -1.15 11.91 -18.66
N LEU A 133 -2.24 11.86 -17.91
CA LEU A 133 -2.93 10.61 -17.58
C LEU A 133 -3.46 9.91 -18.83
N ARG A 134 -4.06 10.65 -19.77
CA ARG A 134 -4.51 10.14 -21.07
C ARG A 134 -3.35 9.56 -21.89
N HIS A 135 -2.21 10.26 -21.92
CA HIS A 135 -1.01 9.74 -22.57
C HIS A 135 -0.52 8.44 -21.90
N ILE A 136 -0.44 8.38 -20.57
CA ILE A 136 -0.04 7.16 -19.85
C ILE A 136 -0.98 6.00 -20.19
N ALA A 137 -2.29 6.24 -20.18
CA ALA A 137 -3.30 5.22 -20.51
C ALA A 137 -3.13 4.65 -21.94
N SER A 138 -2.66 5.44 -22.89
CA SER A 138 -2.41 4.99 -24.28
C SER A 138 -1.13 4.16 -24.44
N THR A 139 -0.19 4.21 -23.47
CA THR A 139 1.09 3.49 -23.54
C THR A 139 0.95 1.99 -23.22
N LYS A 140 1.99 1.21 -23.56
CA LYS A 140 2.08 -0.22 -23.15
C LYS A 140 1.94 -0.41 -21.65
N TRP A 141 2.42 0.55 -20.85
CA TRP A 141 2.28 0.50 -19.39
C TRP A 141 0.83 0.71 -18.93
N GLY A 142 0.11 1.67 -19.47
CA GLY A 142 -1.30 1.91 -19.13
C GLY A 142 -2.26 0.80 -19.60
N LYS A 143 -1.89 0.09 -20.69
CA LYS A 143 -2.65 -1.05 -21.21
C LYS A 143 -2.36 -2.37 -20.52
N ARG A 144 -1.33 -2.42 -19.66
CA ARG A 144 -0.97 -3.65 -18.93
C ARG A 144 -2.03 -3.98 -17.89
N ARG A 145 -2.56 -5.20 -17.93
CA ARG A 145 -3.45 -5.71 -16.88
C ARG A 145 -2.67 -5.78 -15.56
N TYR A 146 -3.18 -5.09 -14.55
CA TYR A 146 -2.54 -5.02 -13.22
C TYR A 146 -3.06 -6.11 -12.28
N LEU A 147 -4.35 -6.43 -12.40
CA LEU A 147 -5.02 -7.50 -11.67
C LEU A 147 -5.57 -8.53 -12.65
N VAL A 148 -5.59 -9.79 -12.24
CA VAL A 148 -6.29 -10.87 -12.93
C VAL A 148 -7.69 -10.91 -12.36
N MET A 149 -8.69 -10.53 -13.14
CA MET A 149 -10.07 -10.35 -12.64
C MET A 149 -10.85 -11.68 -12.55
N ASP A 150 -10.43 -12.72 -13.26
CA ASP A 150 -11.15 -14.00 -13.30
C ASP A 150 -11.44 -14.60 -11.91
N PRO A 151 -10.52 -14.59 -10.93
CA PRO A 151 -10.81 -15.09 -9.59
C PRO A 151 -11.83 -14.25 -8.82
N LEU A 152 -11.95 -12.96 -9.13
CA LEU A 152 -12.92 -12.05 -8.49
C LEU A 152 -14.31 -12.18 -9.11
N LEU A 153 -14.39 -12.52 -10.39
CA LEU A 153 -15.65 -12.69 -11.13
C LEU A 153 -16.22 -14.12 -10.98
N ASN A 154 -15.36 -15.11 -10.71
CA ASN A 154 -15.72 -16.52 -10.58
C ASN A 154 -15.10 -17.12 -9.32
N PRO A 155 -15.64 -16.81 -8.12
CA PRO A 155 -15.07 -17.27 -6.84
C PRO A 155 -15.07 -18.80 -6.70
N GLU A 156 -16.01 -19.50 -7.34
CA GLU A 156 -16.12 -20.97 -7.28
C GLU A 156 -14.92 -21.70 -7.91
N LYS A 157 -14.15 -21.06 -8.76
CA LYS A 157 -12.94 -21.65 -9.37
C LYS A 157 -11.70 -21.60 -8.46
N GLN A 158 -11.78 -20.99 -7.29
CA GLN A 158 -10.66 -20.90 -6.34
C GLN A 158 -10.49 -22.15 -5.47
N GLU A 159 -11.57 -22.92 -5.23
CA GLU A 159 -11.53 -24.11 -4.35
C GLU A 159 -10.82 -25.32 -5.00
N VAL A 160 -10.57 -25.31 -6.29
CA VAL A 160 -9.99 -26.45 -7.04
C VAL A 160 -8.46 -26.38 -7.14
N ALA A 161 -7.81 -25.29 -6.66
CA ALA A 161 -6.37 -25.05 -6.81
C ALA A 161 -5.61 -24.94 -5.46
N ALA A 162 -6.19 -25.49 -4.38
CA ALA A 162 -5.55 -25.56 -3.06
C ALA A 162 -5.04 -26.96 -2.74
#